data_36d3d7870dff5d40aa6926269458860f
#
_entry.id   36d3d7870dff5d40aa6926269458860f
#
_cell.length_a   1.000
_cell.length_b   1.000
_cell.length_c   1.000
_cell.angle_alpha   90.00
_cell.angle_beta   90.00
_cell.angle_gamma   90.00
#
_symmetry.space_group_name_H-M   'P 1'
#
loop_
_entity.id
_entity.type
_entity.pdbx_description
1 polymer ?
#
loop_
_entity_poly.entity_id
_entity_poly.type
_entity_poly.pdbx_seq_one_letter_code
_entity_poly.pdbx_strand_id
1 'polypeptide(L)'
;SNRLEGKVALVTACTRGIGRAIADLFVDEGAKVYYACRNMETGKAAVEAARARGGQAELVYFEAHDPATHRSMIDECIAKEGRLDVLVNNFGESNPRKDLDITKCTYKEFEKTVCVDLSTVFNACQQALNKAMLKQHSGSIINIGSVAAVCPDRTQVGYGVAKSGINHLSRQMARQVAHAGVRVNVLNPGIIATEAVAKHL
;
A
#
# COMPACT_ATOMS: atom_id res chain seq x y z
N SER A 1 -4.37 -0.85 -23.28
CA SER A 1 -5.69 -1.44 -23.01
C SER A 1 -6.34 -0.65 -21.88
N ASN A 2 -7.66 -0.66 -21.77
CA ASN A 2 -8.41 0.11 -20.78
C ASN A 2 -9.03 -0.80 -19.72
N ARG A 3 -8.23 -1.69 -19.13
CA ARG A 3 -8.72 -2.69 -18.14
C ARG A 3 -9.30 -2.07 -16.88
N LEU A 4 -8.90 -0.84 -16.55
CA LEU A 4 -9.33 -0.13 -15.36
C LEU A 4 -10.13 1.13 -15.68
N GLU A 5 -10.67 1.24 -16.90
CA GLU A 5 -11.49 2.38 -17.29
C GLU A 5 -12.67 2.58 -16.35
N GLY A 6 -12.86 3.83 -15.90
CA GLY A 6 -13.91 4.20 -14.95
C GLY A 6 -13.70 3.71 -13.52
N LYS A 7 -12.55 3.12 -13.18
CA LYS A 7 -12.19 2.72 -11.82
C LYS A 7 -11.47 3.84 -11.08
N VAL A 8 -11.74 3.93 -9.79
CA VAL A 8 -11.02 4.80 -8.86
C VAL A 8 -10.08 3.95 -8.03
N ALA A 9 -8.79 4.26 -8.07
CA ALA A 9 -7.76 3.54 -7.36
C ALA A 9 -6.96 4.45 -6.43
N LEU A 10 -6.50 3.93 -5.31
CA LEU A 10 -5.59 4.60 -4.39
C LEU A 10 -4.36 3.71 -4.15
N VAL A 11 -3.17 4.28 -4.29
CA VAL A 11 -1.90 3.56 -4.10
C VAL A 11 -1.04 4.31 -3.09
N THR A 12 -0.61 3.62 -2.02
CA THR A 12 0.23 4.21 -0.97
C THR A 12 1.71 4.13 -1.30
N ALA A 13 2.49 5.10 -0.81
CA ALA A 13 3.94 5.17 -0.97
C ALA A 13 4.41 5.04 -2.45
N CYS A 14 3.76 5.78 -3.34
CA CYS A 14 3.88 5.59 -4.79
C CYS A 14 4.66 6.68 -5.54
N THR A 15 5.58 7.37 -4.88
CA THR A 15 6.44 8.36 -5.56
C THR A 15 7.63 7.73 -6.30
N ARG A 16 7.96 6.46 -5.99
CA ARG A 16 9.08 5.70 -6.59
C ARG A 16 8.85 4.19 -6.51
N GLY A 17 9.73 3.42 -7.15
CA GLY A 17 9.79 1.96 -7.04
C GLY A 17 8.49 1.27 -7.43
N ILE A 18 8.15 0.19 -6.71
CA ILE A 18 6.99 -0.67 -6.99
C ILE A 18 5.69 0.14 -6.99
N GLY A 19 5.47 0.96 -5.96
CA GLY A 19 4.25 1.77 -5.86
C GLY A 19 4.07 2.73 -7.02
N ARG A 20 5.16 3.35 -7.49
CA ARG A 20 5.14 4.24 -8.65
C ARG A 20 4.77 3.48 -9.93
N ALA A 21 5.39 2.35 -10.16
CA ALA A 21 5.10 1.52 -11.33
C ALA A 21 3.64 1.04 -11.36
N ILE A 22 3.09 0.66 -10.20
CA ILE A 22 1.69 0.28 -10.07
C ILE A 22 0.77 1.46 -10.38
N ALA A 23 1.01 2.62 -9.75
CA ALA A 23 0.16 3.80 -9.92
C ALA A 23 0.17 4.29 -11.38
N ASP A 24 1.35 4.38 -12.01
CA ASP A 24 1.48 4.78 -13.40
C ASP A 24 0.79 3.80 -14.34
N LEU A 25 0.97 2.49 -14.14
CA LEU A 25 0.29 1.49 -14.97
C LEU A 25 -1.24 1.55 -14.81
N PHE A 26 -1.75 1.79 -13.61
CA PHE A 26 -3.19 1.94 -13.38
C PHE A 26 -3.75 3.16 -14.12
N VAL A 27 -3.01 4.27 -14.14
CA VAL A 27 -3.36 5.44 -14.95
C VAL A 27 -3.39 5.08 -16.43
N ASP A 28 -2.36 4.40 -16.94
CA ASP A 28 -2.24 4.01 -18.35
C ASP A 28 -3.32 2.98 -18.77
N GLU A 29 -3.90 2.27 -17.81
CA GLU A 29 -5.03 1.35 -18.00
C GLU A 29 -6.42 2.02 -17.79
N GLY A 30 -6.45 3.35 -17.66
CA GLY A 30 -7.68 4.15 -17.65
C GLY A 30 -8.28 4.42 -16.28
N ALA A 31 -7.61 4.05 -15.18
CA ALA A 31 -8.08 4.39 -13.85
C ALA A 31 -7.85 5.87 -13.52
N LYS A 32 -8.71 6.43 -12.67
CA LYS A 32 -8.39 7.62 -11.89
C LYS A 32 -7.62 7.19 -10.65
N VAL A 33 -6.38 7.65 -10.49
CA VAL A 33 -5.48 7.15 -9.45
C VAL A 33 -5.12 8.24 -8.44
N TYR A 34 -5.33 7.94 -7.18
CA TYR A 34 -4.90 8.73 -6.03
C TYR A 34 -3.51 8.28 -5.57
N TYR A 35 -2.54 9.16 -5.74
CA TYR A 35 -1.16 8.96 -5.30
C TYR A 35 -1.04 9.39 -3.84
N ALA A 36 -0.98 8.43 -2.93
CA ALA A 36 -0.87 8.69 -1.50
C ALA A 36 0.60 8.67 -1.05
N CYS A 37 1.14 9.81 -0.62
CA CYS A 37 2.53 9.92 -0.23
C CYS A 37 2.78 11.02 0.80
N ARG A 38 3.92 10.91 1.49
CA ARG A 38 4.37 11.87 2.50
C ARG A 38 4.94 13.15 1.90
N ASN A 39 5.82 13.01 0.93
CA ASN A 39 6.45 14.14 0.29
C ASN A 39 5.55 14.66 -0.83
N MET A 40 4.89 15.80 -0.55
CA MET A 40 3.92 16.39 -1.46
C MET A 40 4.55 16.97 -2.71
N GLU A 41 5.80 17.39 -2.67
CA GLU A 41 6.53 17.92 -3.83
C GLU A 41 6.80 16.81 -4.85
N THR A 42 7.42 15.70 -4.40
CA THR A 42 7.65 14.54 -5.27
C THR A 42 6.35 13.88 -5.71
N GLY A 43 5.31 13.89 -4.86
CA GLY A 43 3.98 13.43 -5.20
C GLY A 43 3.34 14.25 -6.31
N LYS A 44 3.44 15.58 -6.20
CA LYS A 44 2.93 16.52 -7.23
C LYS A 44 3.62 16.28 -8.57
N ALA A 45 4.94 16.17 -8.59
CA ALA A 45 5.68 15.86 -9.81
C ALA A 45 5.24 14.51 -10.42
N ALA A 46 4.95 13.51 -9.60
CA ALA A 46 4.45 12.21 -10.05
C ALA A 46 3.07 12.32 -10.72
N VAL A 47 2.16 13.04 -10.08
CA VAL A 47 0.81 13.30 -10.61
C VAL A 47 0.86 14.10 -11.91
N GLU A 48 1.68 15.15 -11.98
CA GLU A 48 1.86 15.96 -13.18
C GLU A 48 2.39 15.11 -14.35
N ALA A 49 3.37 14.24 -14.10
CA ALA A 49 3.87 13.31 -15.10
C ALA A 49 2.80 12.33 -15.61
N ALA A 50 1.92 11.84 -14.73
CA ALA A 50 0.80 10.99 -15.11
C ALA A 50 -0.24 11.75 -15.96
N ARG A 51 -0.58 12.97 -15.57
CA ARG A 51 -1.49 13.86 -16.31
C ARG A 51 -0.95 14.26 -17.69
N ALA A 52 0.37 14.49 -17.79
CA ALA A 52 1.03 14.82 -19.05
C ALA A 52 0.94 13.67 -20.08
N ARG A 53 0.73 12.43 -19.64
CA ARG A 53 0.44 11.28 -20.49
C ARG A 53 -1.05 11.12 -20.83
N GLY A 54 -1.88 12.09 -20.45
CA GLY A 54 -3.33 12.06 -20.67
C GLY A 54 -4.12 11.29 -19.62
N GLY A 55 -3.48 10.89 -18.52
CA GLY A 55 -4.12 10.14 -17.46
C GLY A 55 -4.83 10.98 -16.39
N GLN A 56 -5.64 10.33 -15.58
CA GLN A 56 -6.33 10.94 -14.45
C GLN A 56 -5.61 10.58 -13.15
N ALA A 57 -5.02 11.57 -12.50
CA ALA A 57 -4.25 11.36 -11.27
C ALA A 57 -4.50 12.49 -10.28
N GLU A 58 -4.59 12.15 -9.00
CA GLU A 58 -4.77 13.07 -7.88
C GLU A 58 -3.72 12.78 -6.80
N LEU A 59 -3.43 13.76 -5.96
CA LEU A 59 -2.49 13.64 -4.85
C LEU A 59 -3.23 13.70 -3.53
N VAL A 60 -2.89 12.78 -2.60
CA VAL A 60 -3.36 12.82 -1.22
C VAL A 60 -2.20 12.61 -0.25
N TYR A 61 -2.32 13.20 0.94
CA TYR A 61 -1.29 13.07 1.95
C TYR A 61 -1.38 11.73 2.68
N PHE A 62 -0.22 11.08 2.84
CA PHE A 62 -0.07 9.84 3.59
C PHE A 62 1.28 9.83 4.33
N GLU A 63 1.23 9.72 5.65
CA GLU A 63 2.40 9.54 6.52
C GLU A 63 2.23 8.27 7.35
N ALA A 64 3.11 7.29 7.13
CA ALA A 64 2.98 5.97 7.74
C ALA A 64 3.05 5.98 9.27
N HIS A 65 3.75 6.96 9.85
CA HIS A 65 3.87 7.12 11.30
C HIS A 65 2.74 7.97 11.91
N ASP A 66 1.80 8.46 11.09
CA ASP A 66 0.60 9.16 11.57
C ASP A 66 -0.66 8.37 11.18
N PRO A 67 -1.24 7.61 12.14
CA PRO A 67 -2.42 6.78 11.89
C PRO A 67 -3.66 7.56 11.40
N ALA A 68 -3.75 8.87 11.67
CA ALA A 68 -4.85 9.68 11.18
C ALA A 68 -4.85 9.76 9.65
N THR A 69 -3.65 9.84 9.05
CA THR A 69 -3.50 9.95 7.59
C THR A 69 -3.85 8.67 6.84
N HIS A 70 -3.76 7.51 7.49
CA HIS A 70 -4.15 6.22 6.91
C HIS A 70 -5.64 6.18 6.55
N ARG A 71 -6.46 6.92 7.29
CA ARG A 71 -7.91 7.01 7.08
C ARG A 71 -8.28 8.22 6.24
N SER A 72 -7.70 9.40 6.55
CA SER A 72 -8.06 10.64 5.86
C SER A 72 -7.79 10.61 4.36
N MET A 73 -6.73 9.92 3.89
CA MET A 73 -6.48 9.74 2.46
C MET A 73 -7.63 8.99 1.75
N ILE A 74 -8.23 8.01 2.43
CA ILE A 74 -9.39 7.27 1.92
C ILE A 74 -10.63 8.15 1.93
N ASP A 75 -10.86 8.87 3.03
CA ASP A 75 -12.00 9.78 3.17
C ASP A 75 -11.97 10.89 2.11
N GLU A 76 -10.79 11.47 1.83
CA GLU A 76 -10.63 12.48 0.80
C GLU A 76 -10.94 11.93 -0.60
N CYS A 77 -10.44 10.73 -0.93
CA CYS A 77 -10.76 10.06 -2.19
C CYS A 77 -12.27 9.84 -2.34
N ILE A 78 -12.91 9.27 -1.32
CA ILE A 78 -14.35 8.96 -1.35
C ILE A 78 -15.19 10.24 -1.39
N ALA A 79 -14.78 11.30 -0.69
CA ALA A 79 -15.50 12.59 -0.71
C ALA A 79 -15.52 13.21 -2.12
N LYS A 80 -14.45 13.02 -2.89
CA LYS A 80 -14.35 13.54 -4.27
C LYS A 80 -15.03 12.65 -5.31
N GLU A 81 -14.92 11.33 -5.16
CA GLU A 81 -15.32 10.38 -6.19
C GLU A 81 -16.63 9.63 -5.88
N GLY A 82 -17.07 9.65 -4.63
CA GLY A 82 -18.22 8.84 -4.17
C GLY A 82 -17.95 7.34 -4.11
N ARG A 83 -16.75 6.90 -4.48
CA ARG A 83 -16.35 5.48 -4.59
C ARG A 83 -14.86 5.26 -4.40
N LEU A 84 -14.51 4.01 -4.13
CA LEU A 84 -13.13 3.50 -4.21
C LEU A 84 -13.19 2.04 -4.70
N ASP A 85 -12.62 1.77 -5.87
CA ASP A 85 -12.67 0.43 -6.49
C ASP A 85 -11.44 -0.41 -6.17
N VAL A 86 -10.26 0.22 -6.10
CA VAL A 86 -8.99 -0.47 -5.86
C VAL A 86 -8.18 0.25 -4.80
N LEU A 87 -7.74 -0.48 -3.78
CA LEU A 87 -6.77 -0.01 -2.79
C LEU A 87 -5.51 -0.85 -2.89
N VAL A 88 -4.37 -0.19 -3.09
CA VAL A 88 -3.05 -0.83 -3.03
C VAL A 88 -2.27 -0.30 -1.84
N ASN A 89 -2.07 -1.14 -0.84
CA ASN A 89 -1.22 -0.85 0.31
C ASN A 89 0.21 -1.30 -0.03
N ASN A 90 1.01 -0.35 -0.53
CA ASN A 90 2.38 -0.62 -0.96
C ASN A 90 3.42 -0.20 0.08
N PHE A 91 3.06 0.59 1.08
CA PHE A 91 4.01 1.00 2.10
C PHE A 91 4.61 -0.20 2.85
N GLY A 92 5.88 -0.08 3.18
CA GLY A 92 6.60 -0.96 4.09
C GLY A 92 7.96 -0.37 4.37
N GLU A 93 8.38 -0.38 5.62
CA GLU A 93 9.71 0.07 6.00
C GLU A 93 10.43 -0.98 6.85
N SER A 94 11.72 -1.05 6.68
CA SER A 94 12.64 -1.71 7.59
C SER A 94 13.92 -0.91 7.68
N ASN A 95 14.52 -0.91 8.84
CA ASN A 95 15.87 -0.37 9.03
C ASN A 95 16.84 -1.52 9.26
N PRO A 96 17.52 -2.03 8.21
CA PRO A 96 18.40 -3.20 8.34
C PRO A 96 19.60 -3.00 9.26
N ARG A 97 19.85 -1.75 9.70
CA ARG A 97 20.89 -1.45 10.72
C ARG A 97 20.37 -1.56 12.15
N LYS A 98 19.06 -1.65 12.36
CA LYS A 98 18.39 -1.70 13.67
C LYS A 98 17.48 -2.90 13.83
N ASP A 99 16.74 -3.25 12.78
CA ASP A 99 15.92 -4.46 12.72
C ASP A 99 16.83 -5.65 12.39
N LEU A 100 17.51 -6.12 13.43
CA LEU A 100 18.56 -7.14 13.37
C LEU A 100 17.98 -8.55 13.58
N ASP A 101 18.87 -9.51 13.91
CA ASP A 101 18.47 -10.83 14.36
C ASP A 101 17.84 -10.80 15.76
N ILE A 102 17.21 -11.90 16.15
CA ILE A 102 16.46 -12.01 17.41
C ILE A 102 17.32 -11.75 18.67
N THR A 103 18.62 -11.90 18.59
CA THR A 103 19.52 -11.71 19.74
C THR A 103 19.97 -10.27 19.89
N LYS A 104 19.85 -9.44 18.85
CA LYS A 104 20.39 -8.07 18.79
C LYS A 104 19.31 -7.01 18.53
N CYS A 105 18.18 -7.38 17.94
CA CYS A 105 17.09 -6.44 17.72
C CYS A 105 16.50 -6.00 19.05
N THR A 106 16.38 -4.69 19.25
CA THR A 106 15.74 -4.18 20.46
C THR A 106 14.22 -4.33 20.35
N TYR A 107 13.55 -4.54 21.50
CA TYR A 107 12.08 -4.60 21.51
C TYR A 107 11.44 -3.33 20.90
N LYS A 108 12.00 -2.17 21.18
CA LYS A 108 11.54 -0.90 20.64
C LYS A 108 11.55 -0.86 19.11
N GLU A 109 12.62 -1.36 18.48
CA GLU A 109 12.72 -1.38 17.02
C GLU A 109 11.77 -2.45 16.43
N PHE A 110 11.71 -3.62 17.05
CA PHE A 110 10.77 -4.66 16.69
C PHE A 110 9.33 -4.16 16.73
N GLU A 111 8.90 -3.59 17.87
CA GLU A 111 7.55 -3.05 18.06
C GLU A 111 7.24 -1.96 17.02
N LYS A 112 8.17 -1.01 16.83
CA LYS A 112 8.03 0.07 15.85
C LYS A 112 7.78 -0.48 14.45
N THR A 113 8.63 -1.39 13.98
CA THR A 113 8.55 -1.95 12.62
C THR A 113 7.25 -2.74 12.44
N VAL A 114 6.91 -3.61 13.40
CA VAL A 114 5.66 -4.39 13.35
C VAL A 114 4.44 -3.47 13.36
N CYS A 115 4.41 -2.50 14.28
CA CYS A 115 3.26 -1.62 14.43
C CYS A 115 3.05 -0.75 13.18
N VAL A 116 4.09 -0.12 12.65
CA VAL A 116 3.92 0.80 11.51
C VAL A 116 3.48 0.06 10.26
N ASP A 117 4.10 -1.07 9.93
CA ASP A 117 3.78 -1.81 8.72
C ASP A 117 2.37 -2.43 8.77
N LEU A 118 1.95 -2.93 9.94
CA LEU A 118 0.61 -3.50 10.11
C LEU A 118 -0.48 -2.44 10.20
N SER A 119 -0.25 -1.35 10.94
CA SER A 119 -1.27 -0.33 11.16
C SER A 119 -1.64 0.42 9.90
N THR A 120 -0.68 0.68 8.99
CA THR A 120 -0.96 1.30 7.69
C THR A 120 -1.94 0.47 6.87
N VAL A 121 -1.72 -0.84 6.80
CA VAL A 121 -2.60 -1.77 6.07
C VAL A 121 -3.95 -1.90 6.76
N PHE A 122 -3.96 -2.14 8.07
CA PHE A 122 -5.19 -2.33 8.83
C PHE A 122 -6.13 -1.12 8.73
N ASN A 123 -5.61 0.09 9.02
CA ASN A 123 -6.41 1.30 9.04
C ASN A 123 -6.96 1.65 7.65
N ALA A 124 -6.13 1.57 6.61
CA ALA A 124 -6.56 1.86 5.24
C ALA A 124 -7.61 0.86 4.75
N CYS A 125 -7.40 -0.44 4.99
CA CYS A 125 -8.36 -1.48 4.62
C CYS A 125 -9.69 -1.30 5.35
N GLN A 126 -9.67 -1.10 6.67
CA GLN A 126 -10.89 -0.91 7.47
C GLN A 126 -11.68 0.30 6.97
N GLN A 127 -11.00 1.41 6.67
CA GLN A 127 -11.65 2.62 6.18
C GLN A 127 -12.25 2.42 4.79
N ALA A 128 -11.51 1.84 3.85
CA ALA A 128 -11.97 1.57 2.49
C ALA A 128 -13.18 0.62 2.49
N LEU A 129 -13.13 -0.44 3.30
CA LEU A 129 -14.24 -1.38 3.43
C LEU A 129 -15.49 -0.71 3.97
N ASN A 130 -15.39 -0.03 5.11
CA ASN A 130 -16.56 0.54 5.80
C ASN A 130 -17.16 1.75 5.07
N LYS A 131 -16.33 2.55 4.42
CA LYS A 131 -16.79 3.79 3.78
C LYS A 131 -17.26 3.61 2.34
N ALA A 132 -16.72 2.64 1.62
CA ALA A 132 -17.02 2.45 0.20
C ALA A 132 -17.34 0.99 -0.16
N MET A 133 -16.36 0.08 -0.12
CA MET A 133 -16.41 -1.19 -0.82
C MET A 133 -17.55 -2.12 -0.38
N LEU A 134 -17.87 -2.18 0.92
CA LEU A 134 -18.99 -3.01 1.41
C LEU A 134 -20.34 -2.47 0.88
N LYS A 135 -20.52 -1.16 0.85
CA LYS A 135 -21.74 -0.52 0.32
C LYS A 135 -21.85 -0.63 -1.20
N GLN A 136 -20.69 -0.64 -1.88
CA GLN A 136 -20.62 -0.81 -3.34
C GLN A 136 -20.88 -2.26 -3.76
N HIS A 137 -20.83 -3.23 -2.84
CA HIS A 137 -20.78 -4.66 -3.13
C HIS A 137 -19.71 -5.01 -4.17
N SER A 138 -18.61 -4.28 -4.16
CA SER A 138 -17.50 -4.42 -5.10
C SER A 138 -16.25 -3.73 -4.56
N GLY A 139 -15.10 -4.33 -4.76
CA GLY A 139 -13.81 -3.75 -4.42
C GLY A 139 -12.66 -4.73 -4.61
N SER A 140 -11.46 -4.21 -4.74
CA SER A 140 -10.24 -5.00 -4.80
C SER A 140 -9.17 -4.37 -3.94
N ILE A 141 -8.74 -5.08 -2.90
CA ILE A 141 -7.62 -4.69 -2.04
C ILE A 141 -6.41 -5.54 -2.39
N ILE A 142 -5.27 -4.89 -2.62
CA ILE A 142 -3.99 -5.52 -2.90
C ILE A 142 -2.98 -5.03 -1.86
N ASN A 143 -2.52 -5.94 -1.01
CA ASN A 143 -1.50 -5.64 -0.02
C ASN A 143 -0.14 -6.11 -0.54
N ILE A 144 0.85 -5.23 -0.53
CA ILE A 144 2.21 -5.60 -0.92
C ILE A 144 2.93 -6.14 0.32
N GLY A 145 3.04 -7.46 0.34
CA GLY A 145 3.80 -8.20 1.33
C GLY A 145 5.29 -8.22 0.99
N SER A 146 5.92 -9.36 1.21
CA SER A 146 7.33 -9.61 0.87
C SER A 146 7.59 -11.11 0.86
N VAL A 147 8.60 -11.56 0.12
CA VAL A 147 9.14 -12.91 0.27
C VAL A 147 9.57 -13.20 1.71
N ALA A 148 9.98 -12.18 2.49
CA ALA A 148 10.28 -12.29 3.91
C ALA A 148 9.09 -12.77 4.78
N ALA A 149 7.87 -12.69 4.25
CA ALA A 149 6.68 -13.23 4.93
C ALA A 149 6.59 -14.76 4.88
N VAL A 150 7.32 -15.41 3.99
CA VAL A 150 7.25 -16.87 3.75
C VAL A 150 8.62 -17.55 3.79
N CYS A 151 9.70 -16.80 3.55
CA CYS A 151 11.08 -17.28 3.64
C CYS A 151 11.80 -16.50 4.74
N PRO A 152 12.14 -17.13 5.87
CA PRO A 152 12.88 -16.47 6.94
C PRO A 152 14.23 -15.94 6.47
N ASP A 153 14.59 -14.74 6.91
CA ASP A 153 15.90 -14.14 6.71
C ASP A 153 16.76 -14.25 8.00
N ARG A 154 18.03 -13.93 7.89
CA ARG A 154 18.96 -13.92 9.02
C ARG A 154 18.83 -12.68 9.91
N THR A 155 18.21 -11.65 9.39
CA THR A 155 17.99 -10.35 10.05
C THR A 155 16.58 -9.85 9.76
N GLN A 156 16.26 -8.62 10.19
CA GLN A 156 14.96 -7.98 9.94
C GLN A 156 13.80 -8.77 10.52
N VAL A 157 13.96 -9.16 11.78
CA VAL A 157 12.95 -9.96 12.50
C VAL A 157 11.60 -9.24 12.60
N GLY A 158 11.59 -7.93 12.83
CA GLY A 158 10.36 -7.13 12.88
C GLY A 158 9.66 -7.06 11.53
N TYR A 159 10.42 -6.82 10.47
CA TYR A 159 9.89 -6.75 9.11
C TYR A 159 9.28 -8.08 8.65
N GLY A 160 10.01 -9.18 8.85
CA GLY A 160 9.50 -10.52 8.52
C GLY A 160 8.20 -10.84 9.24
N VAL A 161 8.11 -10.53 10.54
CA VAL A 161 6.89 -10.71 11.34
C VAL A 161 5.75 -9.82 10.83
N ALA A 162 6.03 -8.54 10.55
CA ALA A 162 5.03 -7.62 10.01
C ALA A 162 4.46 -8.11 8.68
N LYS A 163 5.32 -8.51 7.74
CA LYS A 163 4.89 -8.99 6.42
C LYS A 163 4.14 -10.33 6.50
N SER A 164 4.51 -11.21 7.42
CA SER A 164 3.74 -12.43 7.74
C SER A 164 2.37 -12.08 8.32
N GLY A 165 2.32 -11.08 9.20
CA GLY A 165 1.07 -10.53 9.75
C GLY A 165 0.15 -9.98 8.65
N ILE A 166 0.69 -9.24 7.67
CA ILE A 166 -0.07 -8.73 6.51
C ILE A 166 -0.63 -9.89 5.69
N ASN A 167 0.15 -10.96 5.46
CA ASN A 167 -0.33 -12.15 4.76
C ASN A 167 -1.53 -12.78 5.47
N HIS A 168 -1.45 -12.95 6.78
CA HIS A 168 -2.54 -13.54 7.56
C HIS A 168 -3.76 -12.62 7.61
N LEU A 169 -3.56 -11.33 7.87
CA LEU A 169 -4.61 -10.31 7.89
C LEU A 169 -5.36 -10.27 6.54
N SER A 170 -4.64 -10.35 5.43
CA SER A 170 -5.24 -10.36 4.08
C SER A 170 -6.15 -11.57 3.87
N ARG A 171 -5.74 -12.76 4.31
CA ARG A 171 -6.56 -13.98 4.22
C ARG A 171 -7.81 -13.88 5.09
N GLN A 172 -7.69 -13.35 6.32
CA GLN A 172 -8.84 -13.13 7.19
C GLN A 172 -9.83 -12.15 6.57
N MET A 173 -9.36 -11.00 6.10
CA MET A 173 -10.21 -10.01 5.43
C MET A 173 -10.90 -10.62 4.20
N ALA A 174 -10.16 -11.33 3.34
CA ALA A 174 -10.73 -11.97 2.17
C ALA A 174 -11.92 -12.87 2.52
N ARG A 175 -11.78 -13.69 3.57
CA ARG A 175 -12.86 -14.55 4.05
C ARG A 175 -14.04 -13.76 4.62
N GLN A 176 -13.76 -12.68 5.35
CA GLN A 176 -14.79 -11.87 6.02
C GLN A 176 -15.65 -11.07 5.06
N VAL A 177 -15.07 -10.58 3.93
CA VAL A 177 -15.75 -9.66 3.02
C VAL A 177 -16.14 -10.26 1.68
N ALA A 178 -15.84 -11.54 1.43
CA ALA A 178 -16.14 -12.21 0.16
C ALA A 178 -17.64 -12.17 -0.18
N HIS A 179 -18.52 -12.31 0.84
CA HIS A 179 -19.97 -12.25 0.68
C HIS A 179 -20.48 -10.91 0.12
N ALA A 180 -19.68 -9.84 0.31
CA ALA A 180 -19.99 -8.50 -0.19
C ALA A 180 -19.32 -8.21 -1.56
N GLY A 181 -18.81 -9.22 -2.26
CA GLY A 181 -18.18 -9.05 -3.57
C GLY A 181 -16.82 -8.34 -3.54
N VAL A 182 -16.21 -8.19 -2.36
CA VAL A 182 -14.88 -7.57 -2.21
C VAL A 182 -13.81 -8.65 -2.19
N ARG A 183 -12.74 -8.42 -2.96
CA ARG A 183 -11.57 -9.31 -3.02
C ARG A 183 -10.40 -8.68 -2.28
N VAL A 184 -9.68 -9.49 -1.53
CA VAL A 184 -8.44 -9.07 -0.85
C VAL A 184 -7.34 -10.06 -1.21
N ASN A 185 -6.26 -9.56 -1.77
CA ASN A 185 -5.10 -10.34 -2.15
C ASN A 185 -3.83 -9.76 -1.54
N VAL A 186 -2.82 -10.58 -1.39
CA VAL A 186 -1.47 -10.18 -1.01
C VAL A 186 -0.49 -10.65 -2.09
N LEU A 187 0.41 -9.76 -2.47
CA LEU A 187 1.51 -10.04 -3.37
C LEU A 187 2.81 -9.98 -2.57
N ASN A 188 3.61 -11.04 -2.65
CA ASN A 188 4.89 -11.14 -1.95
C ASN A 188 6.06 -11.01 -2.95
N PRO A 189 6.52 -9.80 -3.28
CA PRO A 189 7.68 -9.62 -4.15
C PRO A 189 8.95 -10.19 -3.51
N GLY A 190 9.83 -10.70 -4.35
CA GLY A 190 11.22 -10.95 -3.99
C GLY A 190 12.04 -9.65 -4.03
N ILE A 191 13.33 -9.78 -4.34
CA ILE A 191 14.20 -8.62 -4.54
C ILE A 191 13.89 -8.00 -5.90
N ILE A 192 13.35 -6.79 -5.88
CA ILE A 192 13.04 -6.02 -7.08
C ILE A 192 14.09 -4.93 -7.23
N ALA A 193 14.72 -4.84 -8.40
CA ALA A 193 15.74 -3.84 -8.73
C ALA A 193 15.12 -2.44 -8.87
N THR A 194 14.64 -1.88 -7.76
CA THR A 194 14.23 -0.49 -7.67
C THR A 194 15.44 0.42 -7.49
N GLU A 195 15.30 1.73 -7.74
CA GLU A 195 16.38 2.70 -7.48
C GLU A 195 16.96 2.62 -6.06
N ALA A 196 16.12 2.27 -5.08
CA ALA A 196 16.56 2.12 -3.69
C ALA A 196 17.40 0.86 -3.49
N VAL A 197 17.06 -0.25 -4.16
CA VAL A 197 17.76 -1.53 -4.04
C VAL A 197 19.00 -1.56 -4.94
N ALA A 198 18.93 -1.00 -6.14
CA ALA A 198 20.04 -0.99 -7.10
C ALA A 198 21.31 -0.28 -6.57
N LYS A 199 21.17 0.59 -5.58
CA LYS A 199 22.31 1.25 -4.90
C LYS A 199 23.05 0.33 -3.92
N HIS A 200 22.50 -0.84 -3.63
CA HIS A 200 23.03 -1.80 -2.64
C HIS A 200 23.31 -3.20 -3.26
N LEU A 201 23.04 -3.36 -4.57
CA LEU A 201 23.45 -4.49 -5.39
C LEU A 201 24.76 -4.19 -6.12
#